data_87166f932907c563a235649ecf7a5082
#
_entry.id   87166f932907c563a235649ecf7a5082
#
_cell.length_a   1.000
_cell.length_b   1.000
_cell.length_c   1.000
_cell.angle_alpha   90.00
_cell.angle_beta   90.00
_cell.angle_gamma   90.00
#
_symmetry.space_group_name_H-M   'P 1'
#
loop_
_entity.id
_entity.type
_entity.pdbx_description
1 polymer ?
#
loop_
_entity_poly.entity_id
_entity_poly.type
_entity_poly.pdbx_seq_one_letter_code
_entity_poly.pdbx_strand_id
1 'polypeptide(L)'
;MHSQGEGHNGTTASTSPQSHKSSTIRLIYIVIDTCYATLTDFDQGKGATRIDSVHTTSQAANVRAKKIKFTRARPGDRCKMDQDRILEEVKNGMYTGIGIGGDECTGCYARKCEVEAKPVDIEDDGSSGDDHEESDHDGEDWDMG
;
A
#
# COMPACT_ATOMS: atom_id res chain seq x y z
N MET A 1 5.70 -51.03 55.04
CA MET A 1 5.33 -50.20 54.51
C MET A 1 5.77 -48.76 54.23
N HIS A 2 6.83 -48.46 53.68
CA HIS A 2 7.15 -47.05 53.37
C HIS A 2 7.59 -46.91 51.96
N SER A 3 6.76 -46.28 51.17
CA SER A 3 7.12 -45.85 49.84
C SER A 3 7.82 -44.49 49.99
N GLN A 4 9.04 -44.48 49.65
CA GLN A 4 9.78 -43.22 49.48
C GLN A 4 9.90 -42.97 47.99
N GLY A 5 9.13 -42.07 47.50
CA GLY A 5 9.25 -41.59 46.16
C GLY A 5 9.71 -40.17 46.18
N GLU A 6 10.92 -39.93 45.88
CA GLU A 6 11.40 -38.58 45.64
C GLU A 6 12.28 -38.52 44.44
N GLY A 7 11.82 -37.94 43.42
CA GLY A 7 12.61 -37.66 42.25
C GLY A 7 12.15 -36.37 41.57
N HIS A 8 12.38 -35.24 42.20
CA HIS A 8 12.16 -34.00 41.53
C HIS A 8 13.46 -33.47 40.99
N ASN A 9 13.80 -33.85 39.79
CA ASN A 9 14.77 -33.13 39.02
C ASN A 9 14.04 -32.12 38.17
N GLY A 10 13.76 -30.98 38.72
CA GLY A 10 13.34 -29.83 37.99
C GLY A 10 14.49 -29.27 37.15
N THR A 11 14.60 -29.73 35.94
CA THR A 11 15.50 -29.10 34.97
C THR A 11 14.81 -27.87 34.47
N THR A 12 15.15 -26.73 35.03
CA THR A 12 14.75 -25.46 34.44
C THR A 12 15.62 -25.22 33.22
N ALA A 13 15.10 -25.55 32.08
CA ALA A 13 15.68 -25.13 30.84
C ALA A 13 15.48 -23.62 30.70
N SER A 14 16.51 -22.86 30.94
CA SER A 14 16.50 -21.44 30.64
C SER A 14 16.58 -21.26 29.14
N THR A 15 15.43 -21.11 28.52
CA THR A 15 15.35 -20.71 27.13
C THR A 15 15.69 -19.22 27.09
N SER A 16 16.89 -18.91 26.65
CA SER A 16 17.22 -17.52 26.34
C SER A 16 16.26 -17.01 25.26
N PRO A 17 15.65 -15.84 25.46
CA PRO A 17 14.80 -15.27 24.44
C PRO A 17 15.68 -14.97 23.22
N GLN A 18 15.49 -15.75 22.18
CA GLN A 18 16.00 -15.33 20.88
C GLN A 18 15.22 -14.07 20.50
N SER A 19 15.91 -12.96 20.41
CA SER A 19 15.35 -11.77 19.84
C SER A 19 15.10 -12.05 18.35
N HIS A 20 13.93 -12.56 18.05
CA HIS A 20 13.45 -12.53 16.69
C HIS A 20 13.31 -11.06 16.34
N LYS A 21 14.14 -10.57 15.42
CA LYS A 21 13.83 -9.34 14.73
C LYS A 21 12.48 -9.55 14.06
N SER A 22 11.42 -9.15 14.74
CA SER A 22 10.11 -9.10 14.11
C SER A 22 10.17 -7.99 13.10
N SER A 23 10.39 -8.35 11.82
CA SER A 23 10.14 -7.43 10.74
C SER A 23 8.66 -7.07 10.80
N THR A 24 8.37 -5.85 11.21
CA THR A 24 7.01 -5.36 11.23
C THR A 24 6.60 -5.11 9.79
N ILE A 25 5.90 -6.07 9.21
CA ILE A 25 5.32 -5.89 7.88
C ILE A 25 4.22 -4.83 8.02
N ARG A 26 4.43 -3.68 7.41
CA ARG A 26 3.38 -2.68 7.24
C ARG A 26 2.69 -2.91 5.91
N LEU A 27 1.38 -2.86 5.94
CA LEU A 27 0.60 -2.80 4.71
C LEU A 27 0.34 -1.35 4.34
N ILE A 28 0.50 -1.04 3.08
CA ILE A 28 -0.01 0.18 2.46
C ILE A 28 -1.13 -0.19 1.50
N TYR A 29 -2.03 0.72 1.29
CA TYR A 29 -3.20 0.53 0.43
C TYR A 29 -3.13 1.52 -0.71
N ILE A 30 -3.08 0.99 -1.93
CA ILE A 30 -2.90 1.76 -3.15
C ILE A 30 -4.24 1.84 -3.86
N VAL A 31 -4.67 3.05 -4.17
CA VAL A 31 -5.85 3.28 -5.01
C VAL A 31 -5.42 3.33 -6.46
N ILE A 32 -5.96 2.42 -7.25
CA ILE A 32 -5.63 2.25 -8.66
C ILE A 32 -6.85 2.56 -9.50
N ASP A 33 -6.64 3.40 -10.50
CA ASP A 33 -7.66 3.82 -11.47
C ASP A 33 -7.26 3.30 -12.86
N THR A 34 -8.10 2.45 -13.44
CA THR A 34 -7.86 1.84 -14.75
C THR A 34 -8.97 2.24 -15.71
N CYS A 35 -8.61 2.79 -16.85
CA CYS A 35 -9.53 3.13 -17.93
C CYS A 35 -9.34 2.18 -19.11
N TYR A 36 -10.43 1.62 -19.60
CA TYR A 36 -10.47 0.77 -20.80
C TYR A 36 -11.13 1.54 -21.92
N ALA A 37 -10.39 1.79 -22.97
CA ALA A 37 -10.85 2.63 -24.08
C ALA A 37 -12.00 1.99 -24.86
N THR A 38 -11.93 0.65 -25.07
CA THR A 38 -12.88 -0.13 -25.86
C THR A 38 -13.36 -1.36 -25.10
N LEU A 39 -14.45 -1.96 -25.59
CA LEU A 39 -14.92 -3.27 -25.10
C LEU A 39 -13.82 -4.34 -25.24
N THR A 40 -13.12 -4.35 -26.35
CA THR A 40 -12.04 -5.31 -26.61
C THR A 40 -10.91 -5.16 -25.58
N ASP A 41 -10.53 -3.93 -25.24
CA ASP A 41 -9.52 -3.68 -24.22
C ASP A 41 -9.98 -4.16 -22.84
N PHE A 42 -11.26 -3.98 -22.54
CA PHE A 42 -11.85 -4.45 -21.31
C PHE A 42 -11.84 -5.99 -21.21
N ASP A 43 -12.28 -6.67 -22.28
CA ASP A 43 -12.31 -8.13 -22.34
C ASP A 43 -10.90 -8.75 -22.26
N GLN A 44 -9.90 -8.05 -22.78
CA GLN A 44 -8.51 -8.48 -22.75
C GLN A 44 -7.75 -8.02 -21.49
N GLY A 45 -8.38 -7.25 -20.63
CA GLY A 45 -7.72 -6.69 -19.44
C GLY A 45 -6.63 -5.66 -19.76
N LYS A 46 -6.70 -5.01 -20.94
CA LYS A 46 -5.72 -4.03 -21.41
C LYS A 46 -6.20 -2.61 -21.17
N GLY A 47 -6.12 -2.16 -19.95
CA GLY A 47 -6.47 -0.80 -19.57
C GLY A 47 -5.25 0.09 -19.33
N ALA A 48 -5.46 1.39 -19.45
CA ALA A 48 -4.50 2.38 -18.99
C ALA A 48 -4.67 2.56 -17.49
N THR A 49 -3.67 2.14 -16.74
CA THR A 49 -3.68 2.13 -15.27
C THR A 49 -2.83 3.25 -14.71
N ARG A 50 -3.35 3.93 -13.69
CA ARG A 50 -2.59 4.90 -12.91
C ARG A 50 -2.83 4.71 -11.42
N ILE A 51 -1.84 5.07 -10.62
CA ILE A 51 -1.97 5.16 -9.19
C ILE A 51 -2.56 6.53 -8.85
N ASP A 52 -3.71 6.54 -8.17
CA ASP A 52 -4.33 7.77 -7.70
C ASP A 52 -3.70 8.24 -6.40
N SER A 53 -3.61 7.34 -5.43
CA SER A 53 -3.15 7.67 -4.07
C SER A 53 -2.69 6.44 -3.30
N VAL A 54 -1.97 6.68 -2.22
CA VAL A 54 -1.49 5.67 -1.29
C VAL A 54 -1.96 6.03 0.12
N HIS A 55 -2.45 5.04 0.85
CA HIS A 55 -3.01 5.21 2.19
C HIS A 55 -2.42 4.20 3.17
N THR A 56 -2.43 4.55 4.44
CA THR A 56 -1.98 3.67 5.52
C THR A 56 -3.07 2.76 6.06
N THR A 57 -4.34 3.03 5.72
CA THR A 57 -5.49 2.23 6.12
C THR A 57 -6.35 1.83 4.92
N SER A 58 -6.93 0.64 4.97
CA SER A 58 -7.88 0.19 3.95
C SER A 58 -9.13 1.07 3.88
N GLN A 59 -9.58 1.54 5.02
CA GLN A 59 -10.77 2.39 5.11
C GLN A 59 -10.58 3.71 4.37
N ALA A 60 -9.46 4.39 4.56
CA ALA A 60 -9.15 5.64 3.87
C ALA A 60 -9.01 5.42 2.35
N ALA A 61 -8.37 4.34 1.94
CA ALA A 61 -8.24 3.96 0.54
C ALA A 61 -9.60 3.66 -0.11
N ASN A 62 -10.45 2.92 0.58
CA ASN A 62 -11.80 2.59 0.10
C ASN A 62 -12.65 3.84 -0.11
N VAL A 63 -12.63 4.78 0.83
CA VAL A 63 -13.33 6.06 0.70
C VAL A 63 -12.83 6.83 -0.51
N ARG A 64 -11.52 6.87 -0.72
CA ARG A 64 -10.92 7.56 -1.88
C ARG A 64 -11.28 6.89 -3.19
N ALA A 65 -11.17 5.56 -3.29
CA ALA A 65 -11.52 4.79 -4.49
C ALA A 65 -12.99 5.00 -4.88
N LYS A 66 -13.88 4.97 -3.91
CA LYS A 66 -15.29 5.24 -4.12
C LYS A 66 -15.55 6.66 -4.59
N LYS A 67 -14.85 7.64 -4.02
CA LYS A 67 -14.98 9.05 -4.40
C LYS A 67 -14.52 9.32 -5.83
N ILE A 68 -13.35 8.83 -6.24
CA ILE A 68 -12.82 9.08 -7.59
C ILE A 68 -13.65 8.44 -8.68
N LYS A 69 -14.31 7.34 -8.38
CA LYS A 69 -15.19 6.65 -9.31
C LYS A 69 -16.39 7.51 -9.71
N PHE A 70 -16.93 8.28 -8.79
CA PHE A 70 -18.07 9.15 -9.02
C PHE A 70 -17.68 10.57 -9.47
N THR A 71 -16.42 10.93 -9.33
CA THR A 71 -15.92 12.21 -9.79
C THR A 71 -15.37 12.09 -11.21
N ARG A 72 -15.55 13.14 -12.02
CA ARG A 72 -14.81 13.28 -13.26
C ARG A 72 -13.33 13.30 -12.92
N ALA A 73 -12.59 12.34 -13.44
CA ALA A 73 -11.16 12.37 -13.34
C ALA A 73 -10.63 13.52 -14.19
N ARG A 74 -10.33 14.64 -13.67
CA ARG A 74 -9.74 15.86 -14.28
C ARG A 74 -10.62 16.58 -15.33
N PRO A 75 -10.49 17.93 -15.43
CA PRO A 75 -11.04 18.69 -16.53
C PRO A 75 -10.46 18.17 -17.85
N GLY A 76 -11.31 17.63 -18.72
CA GLY A 76 -10.91 17.04 -19.99
C GLY A 76 -11.02 15.52 -20.07
N ASP A 77 -11.08 14.80 -18.96
CA ASP A 77 -11.36 13.37 -18.96
C ASP A 77 -12.85 13.15 -19.28
N ARG A 78 -13.10 12.58 -20.43
CA ARG A 78 -14.44 12.34 -20.95
C ARG A 78 -15.08 11.05 -20.42
N CYS A 79 -14.47 10.43 -19.42
CA CYS A 79 -14.95 9.19 -18.86
C CYS A 79 -16.14 9.44 -17.92
N LYS A 80 -17.31 9.56 -18.50
CA LYS A 80 -18.55 9.72 -17.76
C LYS A 80 -19.19 8.34 -17.60
N MET A 81 -19.05 7.77 -16.40
CA MET A 81 -19.73 6.53 -16.07
C MET A 81 -21.16 6.79 -15.66
N ASP A 82 -22.06 5.97 -16.14
CA ASP A 82 -23.44 5.93 -15.69
C ASP A 82 -23.46 5.30 -14.28
N GLN A 83 -23.95 6.03 -13.30
CA GLN A 83 -23.98 5.58 -11.91
C GLN A 83 -24.82 4.31 -11.72
N ASP A 84 -25.82 4.11 -12.57
CA ASP A 84 -26.72 2.96 -12.48
C ASP A 84 -26.10 1.65 -13.00
N ARG A 85 -24.94 1.73 -13.62
CA ARG A 85 -24.21 0.58 -14.20
C ARG A 85 -22.91 0.27 -13.50
N ILE A 86 -22.77 0.70 -12.28
CA ILE A 86 -21.55 0.48 -11.52
C ILE A 86 -21.73 -0.74 -10.62
N LEU A 87 -20.84 -1.72 -10.79
CA LEU A 87 -20.72 -2.87 -9.92
C LEU A 87 -19.69 -2.58 -8.84
N GLU A 88 -20.11 -2.73 -7.60
CA GLU A 88 -19.26 -2.53 -6.43
C GLU A 88 -19.06 -3.82 -5.68
N GLU A 89 -17.84 -4.11 -5.27
CA GLU A 89 -17.49 -5.26 -4.45
C GLU A 89 -16.51 -4.83 -3.35
N VAL A 90 -16.68 -5.39 -2.17
CA VAL A 90 -15.68 -5.31 -1.11
C VAL A 90 -15.23 -6.73 -0.79
N LYS A 91 -13.96 -7.00 -1.05
CA LYS A 91 -13.35 -8.31 -0.81
C LYS A 91 -12.12 -8.15 0.08
N ASN A 92 -12.06 -8.92 1.16
CA ASN A 92 -10.98 -8.81 2.15
C ASN A 92 -10.80 -7.38 2.70
N GLY A 93 -11.90 -6.64 2.85
CA GLY A 93 -11.88 -5.25 3.30
C GLY A 93 -11.42 -4.23 2.26
N MET A 94 -11.20 -4.64 1.01
CA MET A 94 -10.75 -3.77 -0.09
C MET A 94 -11.84 -3.58 -1.14
N TYR A 95 -12.04 -2.34 -1.52
CA TYR A 95 -13.07 -1.92 -2.47
C TYR A 95 -12.61 -2.08 -3.92
N THR A 96 -13.52 -2.57 -4.76
CA THR A 96 -13.41 -2.53 -6.22
C THR A 96 -14.73 -2.04 -6.80
N GLY A 97 -14.66 -1.07 -7.68
CA GLY A 97 -15.81 -0.58 -8.41
C GLY A 97 -15.54 -0.57 -9.90
N ILE A 98 -16.45 -1.16 -10.68
CA ILE A 98 -16.34 -1.25 -12.13
C ILE A 98 -17.56 -0.61 -12.77
N GLY A 99 -17.34 0.39 -13.61
CA GLY A 99 -18.36 0.97 -14.49
C GLY A 99 -18.13 0.47 -15.92
N ILE A 100 -19.17 -0.04 -16.56
CA ILE A 100 -19.15 -0.60 -17.92
C ILE A 100 -20.17 0.12 -18.78
N GLY A 101 -19.92 0.16 -20.09
CA GLY A 101 -20.87 0.69 -21.07
C GLY A 101 -20.76 2.20 -21.25
N GLY A 102 -19.59 2.75 -21.07
CA GLY A 102 -19.26 4.10 -21.49
C GLY A 102 -19.16 4.22 -23.01
N ASP A 103 -18.84 5.40 -23.48
CA ASP A 103 -18.76 5.70 -24.91
C ASP A 103 -17.35 5.45 -25.43
N GLU A 104 -17.21 4.47 -26.35
CA GLU A 104 -15.93 4.17 -27.02
C GLU A 104 -15.42 5.35 -27.86
N CYS A 105 -16.30 6.18 -28.39
CA CYS A 105 -15.91 7.37 -29.14
C CYS A 105 -15.17 8.40 -28.28
N THR A 106 -15.40 8.38 -26.99
CA THR A 106 -14.69 9.22 -26.02
C THR A 106 -13.44 8.58 -25.44
N GLY A 107 -13.14 7.33 -25.83
CA GLY A 107 -12.00 6.57 -25.35
C GLY A 107 -12.16 6.04 -23.92
N CYS A 108 -13.40 5.87 -23.45
CA CYS A 108 -13.67 5.31 -22.14
C CYS A 108 -14.92 4.41 -22.16
N TYR A 109 -14.73 3.17 -22.52
CA TYR A 109 -15.75 2.16 -22.46
C TYR A 109 -16.03 1.67 -21.03
N ALA A 110 -14.98 1.45 -20.25
CA ALA A 110 -15.07 0.99 -18.88
C ALA A 110 -14.01 1.63 -17.99
N ARG A 111 -14.30 1.70 -16.71
CA ARG A 111 -13.38 2.22 -15.70
C ARG A 111 -13.45 1.36 -14.44
N LYS A 112 -12.29 1.01 -13.92
CA LYS A 112 -12.16 0.25 -12.67
C LYS A 112 -11.36 1.07 -11.66
N CYS A 113 -11.93 1.27 -10.49
CA CYS A 113 -11.23 1.84 -9.34
C CYS A 113 -11.12 0.76 -8.27
N GLU A 114 -9.92 0.41 -7.89
CA GLU A 114 -9.67 -0.67 -6.93
C GLU A 114 -8.64 -0.28 -5.89
N VAL A 115 -8.72 -0.94 -4.75
CA VAL A 115 -7.73 -0.82 -3.67
C VAL A 115 -6.91 -2.10 -3.62
N GLU A 116 -5.59 -1.98 -3.69
CA GLU A 116 -4.65 -3.08 -3.49
C GLU A 116 -3.85 -2.88 -2.22
N ALA A 117 -3.73 -3.93 -1.42
CA ALA A 117 -2.82 -3.97 -0.28
C ALA A 117 -1.44 -4.43 -0.73
N LYS A 118 -0.40 -3.68 -0.34
CA LYS A 118 0.98 -4.04 -0.61
C LYS A 118 1.79 -4.03 0.68
N PRO A 119 2.59 -5.07 0.93
CA PRO A 119 3.51 -5.06 2.06
C PRO A 119 4.66 -4.08 1.80
N VAL A 120 5.04 -3.37 2.85
CA VAL A 120 6.24 -2.52 2.84
C VAL A 120 7.17 -3.07 3.91
N ASP A 121 8.32 -3.55 3.50
CA ASP A 121 9.38 -3.91 4.41
C ASP A 121 10.00 -2.62 4.95
N ILE A 122 9.83 -2.40 6.23
CA ILE A 122 10.62 -1.39 6.90
C ILE A 122 11.90 -2.08 7.30
N GLU A 123 12.92 -1.93 6.50
CA GLU A 123 14.25 -2.21 6.96
C GLU A 123 14.53 -1.18 8.05
N ASP A 124 14.56 -1.67 9.28
CA ASP A 124 15.12 -0.90 10.37
C ASP A 124 16.61 -0.85 10.12
N ASP A 125 17.02 0.12 9.33
CA ASP A 125 18.43 0.45 9.21
C ASP A 125 18.88 0.90 10.59
N GLY A 126 19.25 -0.05 11.43
CA GLY A 126 19.94 0.19 12.70
C GLY A 126 21.31 0.79 12.47
N SER A 127 21.43 1.61 11.47
CA SER A 127 22.55 2.48 11.22
C SER A 127 22.47 3.68 12.15
N SER A 128 22.66 3.42 13.40
CA SER A 128 23.14 4.45 14.29
C SER A 128 24.62 4.66 13.99
N GLY A 129 24.88 5.14 12.81
CA GLY A 129 26.17 5.70 12.47
C GLY A 129 26.29 7.02 13.20
N ASP A 130 26.69 6.95 14.41
CA ASP A 130 27.11 8.10 15.19
C ASP A 130 28.50 8.51 14.70
N ASP A 131 28.62 8.78 13.42
CA ASP A 131 29.80 9.41 12.87
C ASP A 131 29.65 10.91 13.07
N HIS A 132 29.88 11.31 14.31
CA HIS A 132 30.25 12.67 14.61
C HIS A 132 31.65 12.92 14.04
N GLU A 133 31.74 13.13 12.76
CA GLU A 133 32.88 13.81 12.21
C GLU A 133 32.76 15.28 12.58
N GLU A 134 33.40 15.64 13.65
CA GLU A 134 33.76 17.04 13.84
C GLU A 134 34.71 17.39 12.73
N SER A 135 34.16 17.95 11.68
CA SER A 135 34.96 18.67 10.73
C SER A 135 35.39 19.98 11.40
N ASP A 136 36.59 19.99 11.89
CA ASP A 136 37.28 21.22 12.20
C ASP A 136 37.39 22.01 10.91
N HIS A 137 36.44 22.90 10.72
CA HIS A 137 36.52 23.89 9.69
C HIS A 137 37.48 24.95 10.18
N ASP A 138 38.77 24.74 9.90
CA ASP A 138 39.73 25.83 9.94
C ASP A 138 39.30 26.88 8.95
N GLY A 139 38.74 27.94 9.46
CA GLY A 139 38.40 29.07 8.66
C GLY A 139 39.65 29.64 8.02
N GLU A 140 39.79 29.39 6.74
CA GLU A 140 40.77 30.11 5.96
C GLU A 140 40.34 31.55 5.88
N ASP A 141 41.14 32.33 6.53
CA ASP A 141 41.03 33.78 6.47
C ASP A 141 41.44 34.24 5.07
N TRP A 142 40.46 34.55 4.29
CA TRP A 142 40.69 35.19 2.97
C TRP A 142 40.97 36.63 3.18
N ASP A 143 42.25 36.95 3.39
CA ASP A 143 42.68 38.31 3.40
C ASP A 143 42.80 38.80 1.94
N MET A 144 41.80 39.50 1.50
CA MET A 144 41.78 40.24 0.24
C MET A 144 42.42 41.63 0.48
N GLY A 145 43.71 41.62 0.45
CA GLY A 145 44.45 42.88 0.44
C GLY A 145 44.56 43.52 -0.95
#